data_ea5de11f0961109f8141ddbe6988ca2b
#
_entry.id   ea5de11f0961109f8141ddbe6988ca2b
#
_cell.length_a   1.000
_cell.length_b   1.000
_cell.length_c   1.000
_cell.angle_alpha   90.00
_cell.angle_beta   90.00
_cell.angle_gamma   90.00
#
_symmetry.space_group_name_H-M   'P 1'
#
loop_
_entity.id
_entity.type
_entity.pdbx_description
1 polymer ?
#
loop_
_entity_poly.entity_id
_entity_poly.type
_entity_poly.pdbx_seq_one_letter_code
_entity_poly.pdbx_strand_id
1 'polypeptide(L)'
;SKSKLSLASFNLANARSDQEDILITFELQQSSIGSQIANVRSQLKNIELDINKTVINSPFSGIISDKMIEETEYITPGNIMFTIIDLNPIKIQGYLSEFDVNKVSLGTKAIIENTNGVKKNGVISFISPSAETSTRTFEITIEADNSDLSFKSGITTKITIAGSELKAHKIPPSILTLQDDGTVGVKAVNEENIVIFYPTTSVKDTIDGIWVSGLPDKVNLIVTGQEYVAVGESVSN
;
A
#
# COMPACT_ATOMS: atom_id res chain seq x y z
N SER A 1 -62.79 49.48 63.50
CA SER A 1 -61.28 49.44 63.26
C SER A 1 -60.81 48.02 62.84
N LYS A 2 -61.23 46.94 63.49
CA LYS A 2 -60.82 45.57 63.18
C LYS A 2 -61.26 45.10 61.76
N SER A 3 -62.46 45.45 61.30
CA SER A 3 -63.03 45.07 60.01
C SER A 3 -62.25 45.73 58.84
N LYS A 4 -61.78 46.96 58.98
CA LYS A 4 -60.99 47.63 57.97
C LYS A 4 -59.58 46.98 57.81
N LEU A 5 -59.02 46.50 58.90
CA LEU A 5 -57.75 45.81 58.89
C LEU A 5 -57.87 44.44 58.24
N SER A 6 -58.94 43.72 58.53
CA SER A 6 -59.25 42.42 57.91
C SER A 6 -59.47 42.53 56.39
N LEU A 7 -60.23 43.55 55.95
CA LEU A 7 -60.43 43.83 54.54
C LEU A 7 -59.14 44.22 53.83
N ALA A 8 -58.29 45.03 54.46
CA ALA A 8 -56.94 45.41 53.88
C ALA A 8 -55.99 44.20 53.74
N SER A 9 -55.97 43.30 54.77
CA SER A 9 -55.21 42.09 54.71
C SER A 9 -55.67 41.10 53.60
N PHE A 10 -57.00 40.99 53.41
CA PHE A 10 -57.55 40.19 52.34
C PHE A 10 -57.24 40.76 50.96
N ASN A 11 -57.40 42.07 50.77
CA ASN A 11 -57.04 42.71 49.50
C ASN A 11 -55.51 42.57 49.20
N LEU A 12 -54.64 42.66 50.22
CA LEU A 12 -53.22 42.46 50.04
C LEU A 12 -52.86 41.02 49.66
N ALA A 13 -53.56 40.04 50.25
CA ALA A 13 -53.39 38.64 49.93
C ALA A 13 -53.81 38.33 48.47
N ASN A 14 -54.96 38.88 48.04
CA ASN A 14 -55.38 38.76 46.66
C ASN A 14 -54.37 39.41 45.66
N ALA A 15 -53.96 40.64 45.97
CA ALA A 15 -52.95 41.32 45.10
C ALA A 15 -51.61 40.55 45.01
N ARG A 16 -51.18 39.85 46.07
CA ARG A 16 -50.02 38.99 46.06
C ARG A 16 -50.28 37.75 45.21
N SER A 17 -51.43 37.11 45.31
CA SER A 17 -51.79 35.96 44.50
C SER A 17 -51.81 36.32 42.99
N ASP A 18 -52.44 37.46 42.65
CA ASP A 18 -52.55 37.96 41.31
C ASP A 18 -51.12 38.24 40.76
N GLN A 19 -50.19 38.77 41.58
CA GLN A 19 -48.83 39.01 41.22
C GLN A 19 -48.03 37.70 40.96
N GLU A 20 -48.26 36.68 41.83
CA GLU A 20 -47.64 35.35 41.65
C GLU A 20 -48.13 34.67 40.37
N ASP A 21 -49.46 34.74 40.07
CA ASP A 21 -50.03 34.19 38.85
C ASP A 21 -49.49 34.88 37.60
N ILE A 22 -49.27 36.19 37.62
CA ILE A 22 -48.59 36.92 36.51
C ILE A 22 -47.18 36.48 36.33
N LEU A 23 -46.40 36.31 37.42
CA LEU A 23 -45.03 35.83 37.34
C LEU A 23 -44.95 34.42 36.76
N ILE A 24 -45.77 33.50 37.22
CA ILE A 24 -45.83 32.12 36.71
C ILE A 24 -46.16 32.13 35.20
N THR A 25 -47.17 32.93 34.82
CA THR A 25 -47.54 33.05 33.40
C THR A 25 -46.39 33.60 32.54
N PHE A 26 -45.67 34.59 33.07
CA PHE A 26 -44.50 35.16 32.38
C PHE A 26 -43.37 34.15 32.23
N GLU A 27 -43.04 33.37 33.28
CA GLU A 27 -42.05 32.32 33.25
C GLU A 27 -42.38 31.21 32.23
N LEU A 28 -43.69 30.80 32.22
CA LEU A 28 -44.17 29.81 31.24
C LEU A 28 -44.04 30.33 29.80
N GLN A 29 -44.40 31.60 29.57
CA GLN A 29 -44.23 32.23 28.26
C GLN A 29 -42.78 32.32 27.85
N GLN A 30 -41.87 32.71 28.76
CA GLN A 30 -40.45 32.78 28.51
C GLN A 30 -39.87 31.40 28.16
N SER A 31 -40.27 30.35 28.89
CA SER A 31 -39.89 28.97 28.61
C SER A 31 -40.38 28.49 27.23
N SER A 32 -41.64 28.81 26.90
CA SER A 32 -42.22 28.51 25.60
C SER A 32 -41.46 29.19 24.45
N ILE A 33 -41.19 30.49 24.59
CA ILE A 33 -40.40 31.25 23.61
C ILE A 33 -38.99 30.66 23.49
N GLY A 34 -38.32 30.29 24.60
CA GLY A 34 -37.04 29.63 24.61
C GLY A 34 -37.05 28.33 23.80
N SER A 35 -38.09 27.51 24.00
CA SER A 35 -38.29 26.25 23.27
C SER A 35 -38.51 26.49 21.75
N GLN A 36 -39.31 27.50 21.41
CA GLN A 36 -39.53 27.88 19.99
C GLN A 36 -38.23 28.34 19.31
N ILE A 37 -37.43 29.18 19.99
CA ILE A 37 -36.13 29.64 19.48
C ILE A 37 -35.20 28.44 19.26
N ALA A 38 -35.12 27.49 20.20
CA ALA A 38 -34.31 26.28 20.07
C ALA A 38 -34.73 25.44 18.86
N ASN A 39 -36.03 25.31 18.64
CA ASN A 39 -36.60 24.56 17.52
C ASN A 39 -36.26 25.22 16.17
N VAL A 40 -36.45 26.53 16.05
CA VAL A 40 -36.12 27.31 14.83
C VAL A 40 -34.62 27.24 14.55
N ARG A 41 -33.75 27.32 15.57
CA ARG A 41 -32.31 27.17 15.42
C ARG A 41 -31.94 25.78 14.90
N SER A 42 -32.58 24.72 15.37
CA SER A 42 -32.37 23.36 14.88
C SER A 42 -32.79 23.21 13.41
N GLN A 43 -33.94 23.80 13.04
CA GLN A 43 -34.37 23.80 11.64
C GLN A 43 -33.40 24.58 10.74
N LEU A 44 -32.91 25.74 11.16
CA LEU A 44 -31.96 26.54 10.43
C LEU A 44 -30.64 25.76 10.20
N LYS A 45 -30.14 25.09 11.26
CA LYS A 45 -28.95 24.24 11.15
C LYS A 45 -29.12 23.09 10.15
N ASN A 46 -30.30 22.47 10.12
CA ASN A 46 -30.61 21.40 9.17
C ASN A 46 -30.63 21.93 7.73
N ILE A 47 -31.22 23.10 7.49
CA ILE A 47 -31.26 23.75 6.19
C ILE A 47 -29.83 24.14 5.74
N GLU A 48 -28.97 24.66 6.62
CA GLU A 48 -27.59 24.95 6.35
C GLU A 48 -26.80 23.69 5.95
N LEU A 49 -27.03 22.57 6.64
CA LEU A 49 -26.42 21.29 6.27
C LEU A 49 -26.90 20.81 4.90
N ASP A 50 -28.16 20.99 4.57
CA ASP A 50 -28.69 20.59 3.26
C ASP A 50 -28.15 21.49 2.13
N ILE A 51 -27.99 22.79 2.36
CA ILE A 51 -27.33 23.70 1.42
C ILE A 51 -25.86 23.26 1.21
N ASN A 52 -25.13 22.93 2.28
CA ASN A 52 -23.75 22.49 2.16
C ASN A 52 -23.61 21.19 1.35
N LYS A 53 -24.62 20.30 1.40
CA LYS A 53 -24.65 19.07 0.58
C LYS A 53 -24.90 19.33 -0.90
N THR A 54 -25.37 20.52 -1.29
CA THR A 54 -25.57 20.85 -2.71
C THR A 54 -24.24 21.14 -3.45
N VAL A 55 -23.16 21.42 -2.72
CA VAL A 55 -21.83 21.60 -3.26
C VAL A 55 -20.98 20.41 -2.90
N ILE A 56 -20.67 19.56 -3.88
CA ILE A 56 -19.90 18.35 -3.69
C ILE A 56 -18.48 18.61 -4.17
N ASN A 57 -17.53 18.50 -3.25
CA ASN A 57 -16.11 18.66 -3.54
C ASN A 57 -15.41 17.30 -3.55
N SER A 58 -14.38 17.17 -4.39
CA SER A 58 -13.50 16.01 -4.35
C SER A 58 -12.78 15.92 -2.99
N PRO A 59 -12.74 14.76 -2.33
CA PRO A 59 -12.03 14.58 -1.07
C PRO A 59 -10.50 14.56 -1.21
N PHE A 60 -9.99 14.38 -2.44
CA PHE A 60 -8.56 14.36 -2.76
C PHE A 60 -8.33 14.86 -4.18
N SER A 61 -7.08 15.20 -4.50
CA SER A 61 -6.67 15.57 -5.84
C SER A 61 -6.53 14.33 -6.71
N GLY A 62 -7.17 14.29 -7.87
CA GLY A 62 -7.15 13.13 -8.74
C GLY A 62 -7.70 13.43 -10.13
N ILE A 63 -7.83 12.41 -10.94
CA ILE A 63 -8.36 12.48 -12.29
C ILE A 63 -9.74 11.84 -12.31
N ILE A 64 -10.70 12.52 -12.92
CA ILE A 64 -12.03 11.94 -13.15
C ILE A 64 -11.89 10.85 -14.22
N SER A 65 -12.14 9.61 -13.83
CA SER A 65 -12.14 8.47 -14.78
C SER A 65 -13.49 8.31 -15.45
N ASP A 66 -14.58 8.56 -14.70
CA ASP A 66 -15.94 8.38 -15.21
C ASP A 66 -16.84 9.48 -14.70
N LYS A 67 -17.69 9.97 -15.58
CA LYS A 67 -18.79 10.92 -15.30
C LYS A 67 -20.10 10.17 -15.54
N MET A 68 -20.89 9.98 -14.46
CA MET A 68 -22.13 9.19 -14.47
C MET A 68 -23.39 10.04 -14.53
N ILE A 69 -23.25 11.38 -14.56
CA ILE A 69 -24.36 12.33 -14.54
C ILE A 69 -24.22 13.36 -15.65
N GLU A 70 -25.36 13.85 -16.14
CA GLU A 70 -25.43 14.97 -17.10
C GLU A 70 -25.95 16.26 -16.46
N GLU A 71 -25.73 17.38 -17.12
CA GLU A 71 -26.31 18.66 -16.67
C GLU A 71 -27.82 18.56 -16.69
N THR A 72 -28.47 19.16 -15.70
CA THR A 72 -29.94 19.14 -15.49
C THR A 72 -30.53 17.80 -15.06
N GLU A 73 -29.71 16.78 -14.84
CA GLU A 73 -30.19 15.48 -14.35
C GLU A 73 -30.59 15.57 -12.87
N TYR A 74 -31.69 14.93 -12.52
CA TYR A 74 -32.14 14.83 -11.14
C TYR A 74 -31.38 13.73 -10.41
N ILE A 75 -30.70 14.11 -9.34
CA ILE A 75 -29.92 13.19 -8.51
C ILE A 75 -30.56 13.00 -7.14
N THR A 76 -30.43 11.81 -6.59
CA THR A 76 -30.85 11.45 -5.24
C THR A 76 -29.64 11.09 -4.38
N PRO A 77 -29.75 11.22 -3.04
CA PRO A 77 -28.70 10.76 -2.15
C PRO A 77 -28.38 9.27 -2.39
N GLY A 78 -27.08 8.98 -2.57
CA GLY A 78 -26.59 7.64 -2.89
C GLY A 78 -26.23 7.41 -4.37
N ASN A 79 -26.60 8.32 -5.28
CA ASN A 79 -26.16 8.23 -6.67
C ASN A 79 -24.65 8.47 -6.79
N ILE A 80 -23.98 7.62 -7.57
CA ILE A 80 -22.58 7.83 -7.96
C ILE A 80 -22.55 8.85 -9.09
N MET A 81 -21.83 9.94 -8.91
CA MET A 81 -21.76 11.02 -9.89
C MET A 81 -20.47 10.98 -10.70
N PHE A 82 -19.35 10.77 -10.03
CA PHE A 82 -18.01 10.74 -10.62
C PHE A 82 -17.18 9.65 -9.96
N THR A 83 -16.32 9.02 -10.75
CA THR A 83 -15.23 8.19 -10.23
C THR A 83 -13.94 8.97 -10.35
N ILE A 84 -13.25 9.16 -9.23
CA ILE A 84 -11.99 9.90 -9.18
C ILE A 84 -10.90 8.90 -8.79
N ILE A 85 -9.81 8.88 -9.55
CA ILE A 85 -8.65 8.02 -9.30
C ILE A 85 -7.43 8.88 -9.01
N ASP A 86 -6.63 8.43 -8.02
CA ASP A 86 -5.31 8.96 -7.76
C ASP A 86 -4.29 8.05 -8.45
N LEU A 87 -3.51 8.63 -9.36
CA LEU A 87 -2.47 7.94 -10.12
C LEU A 87 -1.06 8.30 -9.68
N ASN A 88 -0.90 9.13 -8.67
CA ASN A 88 0.41 9.52 -8.15
C ASN A 88 0.45 9.52 -6.62
N PRO A 89 1.17 8.55 -5.98
CA PRO A 89 1.98 7.50 -6.62
C PRO A 89 1.14 6.44 -7.34
N ILE A 90 1.66 5.92 -8.45
CA ILE A 90 1.05 4.76 -9.10
C ILE A 90 1.33 3.50 -8.28
N LYS A 91 0.27 2.70 -8.07
CA LYS A 91 0.35 1.41 -7.39
C LYS A 91 0.24 0.29 -8.40
N ILE A 92 1.26 -0.55 -8.46
CA ILE A 92 1.33 -1.68 -9.37
C ILE A 92 1.27 -2.96 -8.56
N GLN A 93 0.28 -3.77 -8.85
CA GLN A 93 0.06 -5.05 -8.24
C GLN A 93 0.82 -6.12 -9.01
N GLY A 94 1.51 -6.98 -8.29
CA GLY A 94 2.23 -8.11 -8.85
C GLY A 94 2.14 -9.32 -7.94
N TYR A 95 2.63 -10.47 -8.42
CA TYR A 95 2.57 -11.73 -7.69
C TYR A 95 3.93 -12.39 -7.68
N LEU A 96 4.37 -12.84 -6.51
CA LEU A 96 5.60 -13.60 -6.32
C LEU A 96 5.29 -15.04 -5.93
N SER A 97 6.13 -15.95 -6.39
CA SER A 97 6.06 -17.34 -5.94
C SER A 97 6.48 -17.48 -4.47
N GLU A 98 6.13 -18.59 -3.83
CA GLU A 98 6.58 -18.94 -2.48
C GLU A 98 8.13 -18.96 -2.37
N PHE A 99 8.84 -19.32 -3.45
CA PHE A 99 10.29 -19.35 -3.49
C PHE A 99 10.94 -17.96 -3.59
N ASP A 100 10.21 -16.98 -4.10
CA ASP A 100 10.74 -15.64 -4.39
C ASP A 100 10.34 -14.61 -3.34
N VAL A 101 9.20 -14.80 -2.66
CA VAL A 101 8.72 -13.86 -1.63
C VAL A 101 9.72 -13.69 -0.49
N ASN A 102 10.44 -14.75 -0.11
CA ASN A 102 11.46 -14.72 0.94
C ASN A 102 12.76 -14.00 0.54
N LYS A 103 12.94 -13.70 -0.77
CA LYS A 103 14.12 -13.00 -1.31
C LYS A 103 13.92 -11.48 -1.36
N VAL A 104 12.72 -10.99 -1.05
CA VAL A 104 12.36 -9.58 -1.10
C VAL A 104 11.82 -9.11 0.25
N SER A 105 11.87 -7.81 0.47
CA SER A 105 11.36 -7.16 1.68
C SER A 105 10.69 -5.83 1.33
N LEU A 106 9.98 -5.25 2.27
CA LEU A 106 9.46 -3.89 2.14
C LEU A 106 10.61 -2.92 1.87
N GLY A 107 10.43 -2.00 0.93
CA GLY A 107 11.46 -1.07 0.49
C GLY A 107 12.42 -1.63 -0.58
N THR A 108 12.31 -2.91 -0.97
CA THR A 108 13.12 -3.46 -2.08
C THR A 108 12.81 -2.68 -3.34
N LYS A 109 13.87 -2.27 -4.05
CA LYS A 109 13.77 -1.52 -5.30
C LYS A 109 13.25 -2.41 -6.43
N ALA A 110 12.38 -1.85 -7.24
CA ALA A 110 11.86 -2.49 -8.44
C ALA A 110 11.88 -1.50 -9.60
N ILE A 111 12.03 -2.02 -10.81
CA ILE A 111 11.87 -1.27 -12.05
C ILE A 111 10.55 -1.73 -12.66
N ILE A 112 9.67 -0.79 -12.93
CA ILE A 112 8.41 -1.01 -13.63
C ILE A 112 8.55 -0.48 -15.07
N GLU A 113 8.02 -1.25 -16.02
CA GLU A 113 8.05 -0.90 -17.43
C GLU A 113 6.66 -1.09 -18.02
N ASN A 114 6.11 -0.02 -18.62
CA ASN A 114 4.82 -0.10 -19.29
C ASN A 114 4.95 -0.68 -20.70
N THR A 115 3.83 -0.91 -21.37
CA THR A 115 3.78 -1.47 -22.73
C THR A 115 4.46 -0.59 -23.79
N ASN A 116 4.66 0.70 -23.50
CA ASN A 116 5.36 1.64 -24.39
C ASN A 116 6.87 1.70 -24.12
N GLY A 117 7.39 0.87 -23.21
CA GLY A 117 8.82 0.82 -22.87
C GLY A 117 9.27 1.91 -21.88
N VAL A 118 8.35 2.72 -21.33
CA VAL A 118 8.69 3.71 -20.29
C VAL A 118 9.02 2.97 -19.00
N LYS A 119 10.17 3.30 -18.41
CA LYS A 119 10.65 2.69 -17.18
C LYS A 119 10.63 3.69 -16.03
N LYS A 120 10.23 3.23 -14.86
CA LYS A 120 10.29 3.99 -13.61
C LYS A 120 10.84 3.13 -12.49
N ASN A 121 11.48 3.78 -11.54
CA ASN A 121 11.91 3.15 -10.30
C ASN A 121 10.76 3.19 -9.30
N GLY A 122 10.49 2.07 -8.70
CA GLY A 122 9.53 1.93 -7.63
C GLY A 122 10.12 1.17 -6.45
N VAL A 123 9.35 1.08 -5.39
CA VAL A 123 9.69 0.32 -4.20
C VAL A 123 8.52 -0.57 -3.80
N ILE A 124 8.82 -1.74 -3.25
CA ILE A 124 7.79 -2.62 -2.68
C ILE A 124 7.25 -1.96 -1.43
N SER A 125 5.97 -1.55 -1.46
CA SER A 125 5.27 -0.91 -0.35
C SER A 125 4.43 -1.90 0.46
N PHE A 126 4.04 -3.02 -0.14
CA PHE A 126 3.24 -4.05 0.53
C PHE A 126 3.63 -5.44 0.03
N ILE A 127 3.62 -6.41 0.94
CA ILE A 127 3.74 -7.84 0.67
C ILE A 127 2.64 -8.52 1.46
N SER A 128 1.79 -9.30 0.79
CA SER A 128 0.73 -10.05 1.45
C SER A 128 1.32 -11.04 2.46
N PRO A 129 0.80 -11.12 3.68
CA PRO A 129 1.24 -12.11 4.66
C PRO A 129 0.72 -13.53 4.37
N SER A 130 -0.21 -13.69 3.43
CA SER A 130 -0.78 -14.97 3.04
C SER A 130 -0.74 -15.16 1.53
N ALA A 131 -0.50 -16.40 1.11
CA ALA A 131 -0.57 -16.77 -0.29
C ALA A 131 -2.02 -16.92 -0.76
N GLU A 132 -2.29 -16.57 -2.01
CA GLU A 132 -3.51 -16.95 -2.71
C GLU A 132 -3.54 -18.48 -2.88
N THR A 133 -4.61 -19.10 -2.39
CA THR A 133 -4.69 -20.57 -2.28
C THR A 133 -4.66 -21.27 -3.64
N SER A 134 -5.23 -20.63 -4.66
CA SER A 134 -5.37 -21.20 -6.01
C SER A 134 -4.06 -21.19 -6.79
N THR A 135 -3.26 -20.15 -6.65
CA THR A 135 -2.03 -19.91 -7.42
C THR A 135 -0.75 -20.14 -6.62
N ARG A 136 -0.84 -20.21 -5.29
CA ARG A 136 0.29 -20.26 -4.35
C ARG A 136 1.26 -19.09 -4.53
N THR A 137 0.71 -17.93 -4.83
CA THR A 137 1.47 -16.70 -5.01
C THR A 137 1.14 -15.67 -3.95
N PHE A 138 2.11 -14.86 -3.59
CA PHE A 138 1.97 -13.73 -2.68
C PHE A 138 1.79 -12.45 -3.47
N GLU A 139 0.75 -11.71 -3.14
CA GLU A 139 0.54 -10.40 -3.73
C GLU A 139 1.55 -9.40 -3.18
N ILE A 140 2.11 -8.60 -4.08
CA ILE A 140 2.95 -7.46 -3.74
C ILE A 140 2.39 -6.19 -4.38
N THR A 141 2.59 -5.06 -3.72
CA THR A 141 2.32 -3.74 -4.29
C THR A 141 3.61 -2.97 -4.41
N ILE A 142 3.84 -2.39 -5.57
CA ILE A 142 4.98 -1.50 -5.85
C ILE A 142 4.42 -0.11 -6.04
N GLU A 143 5.00 0.86 -5.33
CA GLU A 143 4.70 2.27 -5.51
C GLU A 143 5.82 2.96 -6.25
N ALA A 144 5.44 3.80 -7.23
CA ALA A 144 6.37 4.60 -8.01
C ALA A 144 5.80 5.99 -8.27
N ASP A 145 6.68 6.99 -8.40
CA ASP A 145 6.27 8.33 -8.82
C ASP A 145 5.69 8.30 -10.24
N ASN A 146 4.54 8.95 -10.39
CA ASN A 146 3.84 9.05 -11.66
C ASN A 146 3.31 10.48 -11.91
N SER A 147 4.10 11.46 -11.50
CA SER A 147 3.77 12.89 -11.68
C SER A 147 3.55 13.30 -13.14
N ASP A 148 4.17 12.57 -14.07
CA ASP A 148 4.01 12.74 -15.53
C ASP A 148 2.81 11.98 -16.12
N LEU A 149 2.09 11.20 -15.31
CA LEU A 149 0.92 10.40 -15.69
C LEU A 149 1.20 9.43 -16.87
N SER A 150 2.44 9.00 -17.04
CA SER A 150 2.84 8.06 -18.11
C SER A 150 2.34 6.64 -17.87
N PHE A 151 2.00 6.29 -16.63
CA PHE A 151 1.33 5.05 -16.27
C PHE A 151 -0.15 5.32 -15.99
N LYS A 152 -1.00 4.52 -16.60
CA LYS A 152 -2.47 4.59 -16.46
C LYS A 152 -2.97 3.40 -15.66
N SER A 153 -4.14 3.55 -15.04
CA SER A 153 -4.82 2.43 -14.38
C SER A 153 -5.28 1.38 -15.39
N GLY A 154 -5.24 0.11 -14.99
CA GLY A 154 -5.74 -1.01 -15.80
C GLY A 154 -4.80 -1.52 -16.88
N ILE A 155 -3.56 -1.01 -16.98
CA ILE A 155 -2.58 -1.51 -17.95
C ILE A 155 -1.68 -2.59 -17.35
N THR A 156 -1.23 -3.51 -18.21
CA THR A 156 -0.21 -4.50 -17.86
C THR A 156 1.16 -3.84 -17.78
N THR A 157 1.90 -4.17 -16.74
CA THR A 157 3.21 -3.63 -16.46
C THR A 157 4.20 -4.76 -16.20
N LYS A 158 5.39 -4.68 -16.80
CA LYS A 158 6.49 -5.59 -16.50
C LYS A 158 7.19 -5.09 -15.23
N ILE A 159 7.36 -5.98 -14.27
CA ILE A 159 8.05 -5.70 -13.02
C ILE A 159 9.39 -6.44 -13.02
N THR A 160 10.47 -5.73 -12.71
CA THR A 160 11.79 -6.30 -12.47
C THR A 160 12.22 -5.89 -11.08
N ILE A 161 12.33 -6.86 -10.17
CA ILE A 161 12.71 -6.61 -8.78
C ILE A 161 14.22 -6.86 -8.67
N ALA A 162 14.94 -5.93 -8.05
CA ALA A 162 16.34 -6.12 -7.73
C ALA A 162 16.47 -7.22 -6.67
N GLY A 163 17.09 -8.33 -7.02
CA GLY A 163 17.47 -9.36 -6.05
C GLY A 163 18.64 -8.88 -5.18
N SER A 164 18.94 -9.64 -4.12
CA SER A 164 20.19 -9.44 -3.37
C SER A 164 21.39 -9.59 -4.29
N GLU A 165 22.36 -8.69 -4.16
CA GLU A 165 23.63 -8.83 -4.87
C GLU A 165 24.33 -10.11 -4.39
N LEU A 166 24.58 -11.01 -5.32
CA LEU A 166 25.35 -12.23 -5.09
C LEU A 166 26.65 -12.12 -5.90
N LYS A 167 27.78 -12.37 -5.23
CA LYS A 167 29.02 -12.57 -5.95
C LYS A 167 28.92 -13.86 -6.75
N ALA A 168 29.04 -13.75 -8.05
CA ALA A 168 28.96 -14.88 -8.97
C ALA A 168 30.05 -14.78 -10.03
N HIS A 169 30.57 -15.94 -10.43
CA HIS A 169 31.54 -16.09 -11.50
C HIS A 169 30.88 -16.71 -12.71
N LYS A 170 31.18 -16.18 -13.88
CA LYS A 170 30.73 -16.77 -15.14
C LYS A 170 31.73 -17.86 -15.56
N ILE A 171 31.23 -19.07 -15.68
CA ILE A 171 32.05 -20.24 -16.04
C ILE A 171 31.45 -20.98 -17.23
N PRO A 172 32.29 -21.69 -18.02
CA PRO A 172 31.78 -22.64 -19.02
C PRO A 172 31.04 -23.81 -18.34
N PRO A 173 29.90 -24.26 -18.88
CA PRO A 173 29.18 -25.42 -18.33
C PRO A 173 29.99 -26.70 -18.24
N SER A 174 30.97 -26.83 -19.15
CA SER A 174 31.85 -28.02 -19.30
C SER A 174 32.76 -28.30 -18.10
N ILE A 175 32.98 -27.29 -17.22
CA ILE A 175 33.87 -27.46 -16.05
C ILE A 175 33.10 -27.83 -14.76
N LEU A 176 31.77 -27.89 -14.84
CA LEU A 176 30.96 -28.37 -13.73
C LEU A 176 31.22 -29.89 -13.55
N THR A 177 31.51 -30.27 -12.34
CA THR A 177 31.72 -31.66 -11.93
C THR A 177 30.72 -32.06 -10.89
N LEU A 178 30.21 -33.27 -10.98
CA LEU A 178 29.34 -33.88 -10.00
C LEU A 178 30.20 -34.82 -9.13
N GLN A 179 30.14 -34.63 -7.80
CA GLN A 179 30.75 -35.57 -6.85
C GLN A 179 29.84 -36.77 -6.57
N ASP A 180 30.39 -37.80 -6.00
CA ASP A 180 29.68 -39.05 -5.67
C ASP A 180 28.54 -38.85 -4.68
N ASP A 181 28.59 -37.80 -3.87
CA ASP A 181 27.54 -37.39 -2.95
C ASP A 181 26.41 -36.58 -3.60
N GLY A 182 26.47 -36.33 -4.89
CA GLY A 182 25.51 -35.54 -5.64
C GLY A 182 25.77 -34.04 -5.62
N THR A 183 26.84 -33.56 -5.02
CA THR A 183 27.21 -32.14 -4.97
C THR A 183 27.79 -31.67 -6.31
N VAL A 184 27.18 -30.62 -6.88
CA VAL A 184 27.69 -29.96 -8.09
C VAL A 184 28.71 -28.88 -7.71
N GLY A 185 29.84 -28.84 -8.41
CA GLY A 185 30.85 -27.84 -8.14
C GLY A 185 31.89 -27.78 -9.24
N VAL A 186 33.02 -27.12 -8.94
CA VAL A 186 34.14 -26.99 -9.84
C VAL A 186 35.46 -27.40 -9.15
N LYS A 187 36.38 -27.94 -9.90
CA LYS A 187 37.76 -28.20 -9.44
C LYS A 187 38.62 -27.00 -9.71
N ALA A 188 39.43 -26.61 -8.74
CA ALA A 188 40.38 -25.52 -8.81
C ALA A 188 41.71 -25.94 -8.21
N VAL A 189 42.75 -25.19 -8.50
CA VAL A 189 44.10 -25.39 -7.97
C VAL A 189 44.38 -24.29 -6.94
N ASN A 190 44.81 -24.68 -5.74
CA ASN A 190 45.26 -23.74 -4.72
C ASN A 190 46.70 -23.23 -4.98
N GLU A 191 47.18 -22.35 -4.08
CA GLU A 191 48.54 -21.81 -4.15
C GLU A 191 49.65 -22.86 -4.00
N GLU A 192 49.35 -24.03 -3.45
CA GLU A 192 50.26 -25.17 -3.25
C GLU A 192 50.18 -26.18 -4.40
N ASN A 193 49.49 -25.84 -5.49
CA ASN A 193 49.24 -26.69 -6.64
C ASN A 193 48.42 -27.97 -6.30
N ILE A 194 47.57 -27.92 -5.28
CA ILE A 194 46.70 -29.03 -4.90
C ILE A 194 45.30 -28.77 -5.44
N VAL A 195 44.67 -29.82 -5.97
CA VAL A 195 43.30 -29.76 -6.48
C VAL A 195 42.30 -29.66 -5.32
N ILE A 196 41.48 -28.63 -5.34
CA ILE A 196 40.39 -28.38 -4.38
C ILE A 196 39.06 -28.37 -5.12
N PHE A 197 38.04 -28.93 -4.50
CA PHE A 197 36.66 -28.85 -4.98
C PHE A 197 35.90 -27.72 -4.27
N TYR A 198 35.24 -26.86 -5.06
CA TYR A 198 34.37 -25.82 -4.58
C TYR A 198 32.90 -26.17 -4.94
N PRO A 199 32.05 -26.44 -3.96
CA PRO A 199 30.63 -26.55 -4.21
C PRO A 199 30.10 -25.24 -4.81
N THR A 200 29.32 -25.33 -5.86
CA THR A 200 28.76 -24.14 -6.52
C THR A 200 27.24 -24.28 -6.68
N THR A 201 26.56 -23.12 -6.63
CA THR A 201 25.13 -23.05 -6.92
C THR A 201 24.95 -22.22 -8.18
N SER A 202 24.20 -22.76 -9.17
CA SER A 202 23.82 -22.02 -10.36
C SER A 202 22.93 -20.86 -9.98
N VAL A 203 23.31 -19.64 -10.39
CA VAL A 203 22.55 -18.41 -10.17
C VAL A 203 21.75 -18.05 -11.42
N LYS A 204 22.38 -18.21 -12.61
CA LYS A 204 21.75 -17.85 -13.89
C LYS A 204 22.45 -18.58 -15.04
N ASP A 205 21.64 -19.19 -15.89
CA ASP A 205 22.11 -19.78 -17.15
C ASP A 205 22.02 -18.75 -18.27
N THR A 206 23.09 -18.68 -19.08
CA THR A 206 23.17 -17.81 -20.25
C THR A 206 23.69 -18.60 -21.45
N ILE A 207 23.47 -18.08 -22.65
CA ILE A 207 23.97 -18.72 -23.90
C ILE A 207 25.50 -18.92 -23.87
N ASP A 208 26.22 -18.00 -23.22
CA ASP A 208 27.68 -17.98 -23.21
C ASP A 208 28.30 -18.58 -21.95
N GLY A 209 27.54 -19.21 -21.07
CA GLY A 209 28.02 -19.79 -19.81
C GLY A 209 27.02 -19.75 -18.67
N ILE A 210 27.43 -20.32 -17.57
CA ILE A 210 26.63 -20.37 -16.34
C ILE A 210 27.24 -19.44 -15.29
N TRP A 211 26.42 -18.61 -14.64
CA TRP A 211 26.81 -17.85 -13.46
C TRP A 211 26.65 -18.70 -12.23
N VAL A 212 27.72 -18.90 -11.48
CA VAL A 212 27.74 -19.70 -10.25
C VAL A 212 28.19 -18.87 -9.06
N SER A 213 27.59 -19.12 -7.91
CA SER A 213 28.05 -18.61 -6.61
C SER A 213 28.75 -19.71 -5.82
N GLY A 214 29.41 -19.31 -4.72
CA GLY A 214 30.16 -20.24 -3.85
C GLY A 214 31.67 -20.24 -4.10
N LEU A 215 32.18 -19.48 -5.07
CA LEU A 215 33.60 -19.35 -5.34
C LEU A 215 34.23 -18.17 -4.63
N PRO A 216 35.52 -18.22 -4.22
CA PRO A 216 36.30 -17.09 -3.76
C PRO A 216 36.44 -16.01 -4.86
N ASP A 217 36.78 -14.77 -4.47
CA ASP A 217 36.94 -13.64 -5.40
C ASP A 217 37.98 -13.90 -6.51
N LYS A 218 39.01 -14.68 -6.20
CA LYS A 218 40.00 -15.16 -7.16
C LYS A 218 40.17 -16.67 -6.99
N VAL A 219 40.06 -17.39 -8.08
CA VAL A 219 40.17 -18.85 -8.08
C VAL A 219 40.76 -19.32 -9.41
N ASN A 220 41.72 -20.24 -9.35
CA ASN A 220 42.33 -20.87 -10.52
C ASN A 220 41.53 -22.11 -10.88
N LEU A 221 40.58 -22.00 -11.79
CA LEU A 221 39.71 -23.09 -12.21
C LEU A 221 40.46 -24.03 -13.18
N ILE A 222 40.27 -25.33 -13.01
CA ILE A 222 40.71 -26.34 -13.98
C ILE A 222 39.69 -26.36 -15.11
N VAL A 223 40.03 -25.81 -16.27
CA VAL A 223 39.13 -25.70 -17.42
C VAL A 223 39.26 -26.84 -18.41
N THR A 224 40.30 -27.64 -18.29
CA THR A 224 40.57 -28.82 -19.14
C THR A 224 41.20 -29.91 -18.29
N GLY A 225 40.77 -31.15 -18.46
CA GLY A 225 41.34 -32.29 -17.74
C GLY A 225 40.77 -32.47 -16.32
N GLN A 226 39.71 -31.78 -15.94
CA GLN A 226 39.09 -31.86 -14.60
C GLN A 226 38.62 -33.26 -14.22
N GLU A 227 38.37 -34.16 -15.19
CA GLU A 227 37.98 -35.54 -14.96
C GLU A 227 39.12 -36.48 -14.65
N TYR A 228 40.36 -36.06 -14.99
CA TYR A 228 41.57 -36.86 -14.83
C TYR A 228 42.30 -36.58 -13.51
N VAL A 229 41.87 -35.58 -12.75
CA VAL A 229 42.52 -35.21 -11.48
C VAL A 229 41.59 -35.44 -10.30
N ALA A 230 42.12 -35.97 -9.21
CA ALA A 230 41.36 -36.18 -7.97
C ALA A 230 41.53 -35.01 -6.99
N VAL A 231 40.51 -34.76 -6.14
CA VAL A 231 40.64 -33.77 -5.07
C VAL A 231 41.73 -34.19 -4.09
N GLY A 232 42.65 -33.27 -3.77
CA GLY A 232 43.81 -33.52 -2.93
C GLY A 232 45.06 -33.93 -3.74
N GLU A 233 44.96 -34.13 -5.05
CA GLU A 233 46.10 -34.43 -5.92
C GLU A 233 46.93 -33.18 -6.24
N SER A 234 48.24 -33.35 -6.28
CA SER A 234 49.17 -32.28 -6.70
C SER A 234 49.31 -32.28 -8.22
N VAL A 235 49.05 -31.13 -8.83
CA VAL A 235 49.21 -30.95 -10.27
C VAL A 235 50.40 -30.05 -10.56
N SER A 236 51.25 -30.46 -11.54
CA SER A 236 52.31 -29.61 -12.07
C SER A 236 51.76 -28.80 -13.27
N ASN A 237 52.06 -27.53 -13.29
CA ASN A 237 51.80 -26.67 -14.44
C ASN A 237 52.60 -27.09 -15.67
#